data_dc99312abc33fec384616a17d0cc02b7
#
_entry.id   dc99312abc33fec384616a17d0cc02b7
#
_cell.length_a   1.000
_cell.length_b   1.000
_cell.length_c   1.000
_cell.angle_alpha   90.00
_cell.angle_beta   90.00
_cell.angle_gamma   90.00
#
_symmetry.space_group_name_H-M   'P 1'
#
loop_
_entity.id
_entity.type
_entity.pdbx_description
1 polymer ?
#
loop_
_entity_poly.entity_id
_entity_poly.type
_entity_poly.pdbx_seq_one_letter_code
_entity_poly.pdbx_strand_id
1 'polypeptide(L)'
;MAKAKFERTKPHCNIGTIGHVDHGKTTLTAAISKVLAARVAGNTATDFDNIDKAPEERERGITISTAHIEYETEKRHYAHVDCPGHADYVKNMITGAAQMDGAILVVAATDGVMAQTKEHILLSRQVGVPYIVVFLNKCDMVDDPELIELVEMEVTEQLEEYGFEGCPIIKGSALKALEDPNGEWGDKIMELMDTVDEYIPDPQRDTDKPFLMPVEDVFTITGRGTVATGRVERGTLHLNDNLEILGVKEDVQTTVVTGIEMFRKQLDEAQAGDNIGALLRGINRDQIVRGQVLAKPGTVTCHRKFTAQVYVLTKDEGGRHTPFFNNYRPQFYFRTTDVTGVCNLPAGTEMCMPGDNIEITIELIHPVAMEQGLTFAIREGGRTVGSGRVATVIE
;
A
#
# COMPACT_ATOMS: atom_id res chain seq x y z
N MET A 1 -14.20 -29.47 5.71
CA MET A 1 -12.79 -29.87 5.55
C MET A 1 -11.95 -28.93 6.40
N ALA A 2 -10.91 -29.41 7.11
CA ALA A 2 -9.96 -28.55 7.80
C ALA A 2 -9.22 -27.73 6.75
N LYS A 3 -9.04 -26.41 7.00
CA LYS A 3 -8.22 -25.55 6.12
C LYS A 3 -6.77 -25.98 6.21
N ALA A 4 -6.02 -25.81 5.12
CA ALA A 4 -4.58 -26.04 5.12
C ALA A 4 -3.89 -25.10 6.10
N LYS A 5 -2.82 -25.56 6.73
CA LYS A 5 -1.98 -24.74 7.59
C LYS A 5 -0.92 -24.05 6.75
N PHE A 6 -0.65 -22.78 7.05
CA PHE A 6 0.45 -22.04 6.41
C PHE A 6 1.79 -22.47 7.04
N GLU A 7 2.75 -22.81 6.21
CA GLU A 7 4.12 -23.15 6.64
C GLU A 7 5.09 -22.09 6.11
N ARG A 8 5.88 -21.49 7.01
CA ARG A 8 6.90 -20.49 6.63
C ARG A 8 8.16 -21.20 6.17
N THR A 9 8.27 -21.47 4.88
CA THR A 9 9.43 -22.14 4.29
C THR A 9 10.43 -21.16 3.67
N LYS A 10 9.98 -19.93 3.35
CA LYS A 10 10.76 -18.89 2.69
C LYS A 10 10.56 -17.53 3.37
N PRO A 11 11.51 -16.58 3.21
CA PRO A 11 11.29 -15.19 3.61
C PRO A 11 10.04 -14.62 2.94
N HIS A 12 9.30 -13.79 3.69
CA HIS A 12 8.06 -13.16 3.20
C HIS A 12 8.30 -11.70 2.84
N CYS A 13 7.88 -11.31 1.63
CA CYS A 13 8.00 -9.94 1.13
C CYS A 13 6.65 -9.47 0.57
N ASN A 14 6.27 -8.25 0.92
CA ASN A 14 5.06 -7.60 0.37
C ASN A 14 5.48 -6.69 -0.77
N ILE A 15 4.99 -6.97 -1.96
CA ILE A 15 5.17 -6.11 -3.13
C ILE A 15 3.82 -5.72 -3.71
N GLY A 16 3.80 -4.79 -4.64
CA GLY A 16 2.56 -4.49 -5.35
C GLY A 16 2.80 -3.69 -6.61
N THR A 17 1.78 -3.64 -7.45
CA THR A 17 1.77 -2.88 -8.69
C THR A 17 1.20 -1.49 -8.48
N ILE A 18 1.93 -0.48 -8.96
CA ILE A 18 1.54 0.93 -8.97
C ILE A 18 1.70 1.49 -10.40
N GLY A 19 1.10 2.63 -10.69
CA GLY A 19 1.20 3.29 -12.00
C GLY A 19 -0.14 3.75 -12.53
N HIS A 20 -0.13 4.37 -13.71
CA HIS A 20 -1.30 4.97 -14.33
C HIS A 20 -2.42 3.94 -14.64
N VAL A 21 -3.67 4.42 -14.77
CA VAL A 21 -4.78 3.61 -15.30
C VAL A 21 -4.43 3.14 -16.72
N ASP A 22 -4.89 1.96 -17.12
CA ASP A 22 -4.66 1.33 -18.42
C ASP A 22 -3.19 1.02 -18.80
N HIS A 23 -2.21 1.22 -17.90
CA HIS A 23 -0.84 0.76 -18.10
C HIS A 23 -0.65 -0.75 -17.91
N GLY A 24 -1.70 -1.48 -17.48
CA GLY A 24 -1.73 -2.93 -17.40
C GLY A 24 -1.23 -3.53 -16.09
N LYS A 25 -1.43 -2.86 -14.96
CA LYS A 25 -1.08 -3.35 -13.60
C LYS A 25 -1.69 -4.70 -13.28
N THR A 26 -3.02 -4.80 -13.36
CA THR A 26 -3.77 -6.03 -13.09
C THR A 26 -3.41 -7.14 -14.09
N THR A 27 -3.18 -6.78 -15.35
CA THR A 27 -2.68 -7.71 -16.37
C THR A 27 -1.30 -8.27 -16.01
N LEU A 28 -0.40 -7.40 -15.53
CA LEU A 28 0.92 -7.83 -15.06
C LEU A 28 0.82 -8.74 -13.83
N THR A 29 -0.03 -8.39 -12.87
CA THR A 29 -0.30 -9.18 -11.67
C THR A 29 -0.78 -10.59 -12.03
N ALA A 30 -1.72 -10.70 -12.99
CA ALA A 30 -2.19 -11.97 -13.52
C ALA A 30 -1.08 -12.74 -14.28
N ALA A 31 -0.28 -12.02 -15.09
CA ALA A 31 0.83 -12.62 -15.84
C ALA A 31 1.91 -13.21 -14.92
N ILE A 32 2.31 -12.48 -13.87
CA ILE A 32 3.25 -12.96 -12.84
C ILE A 32 2.72 -14.26 -12.22
N SER A 33 1.47 -14.25 -11.75
CA SER A 33 0.84 -15.43 -11.13
C SER A 33 0.83 -16.63 -12.08
N LYS A 34 0.47 -16.42 -13.36
CA LYS A 34 0.36 -17.49 -14.35
C LYS A 34 1.72 -18.02 -14.79
N VAL A 35 2.71 -17.15 -15.01
CA VAL A 35 4.08 -17.56 -15.39
C VAL A 35 4.74 -18.32 -14.26
N LEU A 36 4.64 -17.84 -13.02
CA LEU A 36 5.18 -18.56 -11.87
C LEU A 36 4.48 -19.91 -11.65
N ALA A 37 3.16 -20.00 -11.84
CA ALA A 37 2.44 -21.27 -11.76
C ALA A 37 2.89 -22.27 -12.85
N ALA A 38 3.28 -21.80 -14.02
CA ALA A 38 3.78 -22.64 -15.10
C ALA A 38 5.24 -23.10 -14.91
N ARG A 39 6.08 -22.29 -14.24
CA ARG A 39 7.54 -22.47 -14.21
C ARG A 39 8.11 -22.81 -12.83
N VAL A 40 7.42 -22.43 -11.74
CA VAL A 40 7.88 -22.64 -10.36
C VAL A 40 6.88 -23.52 -9.62
N ALA A 41 7.35 -24.65 -9.13
CA ALA A 41 6.51 -25.62 -8.42
C ALA A 41 5.89 -25.01 -7.15
N GLY A 42 4.64 -25.40 -6.86
CA GLY A 42 3.92 -24.95 -5.66
C GLY A 42 3.00 -23.74 -5.88
N ASN A 43 3.11 -23.04 -6.99
CA ASN A 43 2.24 -21.92 -7.35
C ASN A 43 0.92 -22.37 -7.98
N THR A 44 -0.12 -21.57 -7.77
CA THR A 44 -1.42 -21.72 -8.44
C THR A 44 -1.73 -20.43 -9.16
N ALA A 45 -2.08 -20.52 -10.45
CA ALA A 45 -2.44 -19.35 -11.23
C ALA A 45 -3.71 -18.69 -10.70
N THR A 46 -3.68 -17.36 -10.61
CA THR A 46 -4.86 -16.53 -10.33
C THR A 46 -5.25 -15.83 -11.64
N ASP A 47 -6.45 -16.14 -12.13
CA ASP A 47 -6.97 -15.51 -13.35
C ASP A 47 -7.28 -14.03 -13.11
N PHE A 48 -7.21 -13.23 -14.17
CA PHE A 48 -7.53 -11.80 -14.18
C PHE A 48 -8.87 -11.50 -13.51
N ASP A 49 -9.93 -12.23 -13.88
CA ASP A 49 -11.28 -12.08 -13.31
C ASP A 49 -11.39 -12.40 -11.82
N ASN A 50 -10.38 -13.06 -11.26
CA ASN A 50 -10.28 -13.36 -9.83
C ASN A 50 -9.48 -12.32 -9.05
N ILE A 51 -8.80 -11.39 -9.74
CA ILE A 51 -8.13 -10.23 -9.16
C ILE A 51 -9.16 -9.10 -9.03
N ASP A 52 -9.73 -8.63 -10.13
CA ASP A 52 -10.81 -7.64 -10.16
C ASP A 52 -12.18 -8.34 -9.98
N LYS A 53 -12.61 -8.47 -8.73
CA LYS A 53 -13.79 -9.28 -8.36
C LYS A 53 -15.10 -8.52 -8.34
N ALA A 54 -15.07 -7.21 -8.05
CA ALA A 54 -16.27 -6.42 -7.90
C ALA A 54 -16.99 -6.26 -9.26
N PRO A 55 -18.32 -6.35 -9.29
CA PRO A 55 -19.08 -6.13 -10.53
C PRO A 55 -18.76 -4.78 -11.19
N GLU A 56 -18.55 -3.74 -10.39
CA GLU A 56 -18.22 -2.39 -10.88
C GLU A 56 -16.81 -2.32 -11.50
N GLU A 57 -15.85 -3.09 -10.99
CA GLU A 57 -14.48 -3.21 -11.55
C GLU A 57 -14.54 -3.84 -12.93
N ARG A 58 -15.31 -4.92 -13.09
CA ARG A 58 -15.49 -5.64 -14.36
C ARG A 58 -16.23 -4.81 -15.40
N GLU A 59 -17.27 -4.06 -14.97
CA GLU A 59 -18.07 -3.21 -15.87
C GLU A 59 -17.25 -2.03 -16.40
N ARG A 60 -16.40 -1.44 -15.54
CA ARG A 60 -15.60 -0.26 -15.90
C ARG A 60 -14.22 -0.62 -16.45
N GLY A 61 -13.76 -1.87 -16.28
CA GLY A 61 -12.41 -2.31 -16.67
C GLY A 61 -11.28 -1.64 -15.87
N ILE A 62 -11.56 -1.19 -14.64
CA ILE A 62 -10.59 -0.52 -13.77
C ILE A 62 -10.62 -1.13 -12.37
N THR A 63 -9.45 -1.24 -11.75
CA THR A 63 -9.32 -1.66 -10.34
C THR A 63 -9.78 -0.52 -9.43
N ILE A 64 -10.70 -0.82 -8.53
CA ILE A 64 -11.26 0.12 -7.53
C ILE A 64 -10.67 -0.16 -6.15
N SER A 65 -10.69 -1.42 -5.73
CA SER A 65 -10.19 -1.87 -4.44
C SER A 65 -8.86 -2.58 -4.59
N THR A 66 -8.02 -2.53 -3.56
CA THR A 66 -6.79 -3.32 -3.54
C THR A 66 -7.11 -4.82 -3.57
N ALA A 67 -6.46 -5.56 -4.45
CA ALA A 67 -6.54 -7.01 -4.49
C ALA A 67 -5.24 -7.62 -3.95
N HIS A 68 -5.37 -8.70 -3.18
CA HIS A 68 -4.23 -9.41 -2.62
C HIS A 68 -4.15 -10.81 -3.22
N ILE A 69 -3.00 -11.16 -3.79
CA ILE A 69 -2.69 -12.51 -4.25
C ILE A 69 -1.37 -12.98 -3.64
N GLU A 70 -1.18 -14.29 -3.60
CA GLU A 70 0.07 -14.91 -3.16
C GLU A 70 0.73 -15.69 -4.29
N TYR A 71 2.06 -15.69 -4.30
CA TYR A 71 2.88 -16.56 -5.13
C TYR A 71 4.29 -16.68 -4.56
N GLU A 72 5.07 -17.59 -5.10
CA GLU A 72 6.43 -17.83 -4.67
C GLU A 72 7.40 -17.85 -5.85
N THR A 73 8.59 -17.32 -5.63
CA THR A 73 9.78 -17.61 -6.43
C THR A 73 10.54 -18.79 -5.78
N GLU A 74 11.66 -19.18 -6.32
CA GLU A 74 12.53 -20.16 -5.64
C GLU A 74 13.08 -19.62 -4.31
N LYS A 75 13.26 -18.28 -4.20
CA LYS A 75 13.90 -17.60 -3.06
C LYS A 75 12.90 -17.12 -2.01
N ARG A 76 11.71 -16.64 -2.40
CA ARG A 76 10.77 -15.91 -1.53
C ARG A 76 9.32 -16.28 -1.72
N HIS A 77 8.54 -16.05 -0.66
CA HIS A 77 7.08 -15.99 -0.68
C HIS A 77 6.63 -14.54 -0.76
N TYR A 78 5.74 -14.22 -1.70
CA TYR A 78 5.22 -12.87 -1.94
C TYR A 78 3.74 -12.75 -1.62
N ALA A 79 3.39 -11.69 -0.88
CA ALA A 79 2.06 -11.11 -0.92
C ALA A 79 2.08 -9.95 -1.92
N HIS A 80 1.28 -10.03 -2.96
CA HIS A 80 1.19 -9.00 -3.99
C HIS A 80 -0.09 -8.21 -3.85
N VAL A 81 0.04 -6.88 -3.77
CA VAL A 81 -1.07 -5.93 -3.67
C VAL A 81 -1.25 -5.26 -5.03
N ASP A 82 -2.34 -5.56 -5.71
CA ASP A 82 -2.71 -4.84 -6.93
C ASP A 82 -3.44 -3.55 -6.58
N CYS A 83 -2.84 -2.40 -6.91
CA CYS A 83 -3.35 -1.08 -6.56
C CYS A 83 -4.16 -0.46 -7.69
N PRO A 84 -5.26 0.27 -7.36
CA PRO A 84 -6.00 1.04 -8.36
C PRO A 84 -5.11 2.13 -8.98
N GLY A 85 -5.31 2.39 -10.26
CA GLY A 85 -4.57 3.42 -11.01
C GLY A 85 -5.33 4.74 -11.15
N HIS A 86 -6.64 4.76 -10.93
CA HIS A 86 -7.47 5.93 -11.16
C HIS A 86 -7.43 6.93 -10.00
N ALA A 87 -7.39 8.22 -10.31
CA ALA A 87 -7.29 9.31 -9.33
C ALA A 87 -8.38 9.29 -8.25
N ASP A 88 -9.60 8.83 -8.58
CA ASP A 88 -10.70 8.74 -7.60
C ASP A 88 -10.45 7.72 -6.49
N TYR A 89 -9.54 6.75 -6.71
CA TYR A 89 -9.25 5.65 -5.79
C TYR A 89 -7.88 5.76 -5.12
N VAL A 90 -7.25 6.92 -5.16
CA VAL A 90 -5.93 7.18 -4.57
C VAL A 90 -5.89 6.81 -3.08
N LYS A 91 -6.99 6.93 -2.34
CA LYS A 91 -7.06 6.45 -0.95
C LYS A 91 -6.73 4.96 -0.82
N ASN A 92 -7.26 4.13 -1.73
CA ASN A 92 -6.98 2.69 -1.74
C ASN A 92 -5.54 2.42 -2.19
N MET A 93 -5.03 3.21 -3.15
CA MET A 93 -3.62 3.15 -3.55
C MET A 93 -2.69 3.46 -2.37
N ILE A 94 -2.93 4.55 -1.62
CA ILE A 94 -2.14 4.90 -0.43
C ILE A 94 -2.14 3.77 0.60
N THR A 95 -3.32 3.20 0.88
CA THR A 95 -3.45 2.08 1.82
C THR A 95 -2.70 0.85 1.36
N GLY A 96 -2.77 0.52 0.06
CA GLY A 96 -2.04 -0.60 -0.52
C GLY A 96 -0.53 -0.36 -0.49
N ALA A 97 -0.08 0.82 -0.95
CA ALA A 97 1.34 1.18 -0.99
C ALA A 97 2.00 1.18 0.40
N ALA A 98 1.27 1.62 1.43
CA ALA A 98 1.77 1.59 2.82
C ALA A 98 2.06 0.17 3.34
N GLN A 99 1.59 -0.86 2.66
CA GLN A 99 1.81 -2.26 3.02
C GLN A 99 3.02 -2.87 2.30
N MET A 100 3.62 -2.19 1.32
CA MET A 100 4.66 -2.73 0.46
C MET A 100 6.05 -2.58 1.06
N ASP A 101 6.86 -3.62 0.88
CA ASP A 101 8.32 -3.60 1.13
C ASP A 101 9.07 -3.14 -0.13
N GLY A 102 8.42 -3.19 -1.27
CA GLY A 102 8.85 -2.65 -2.56
C GLY A 102 7.68 -2.63 -3.55
N ALA A 103 7.78 -1.80 -4.57
CA ALA A 103 6.74 -1.66 -5.59
C ALA A 103 7.26 -1.96 -7.00
N ILE A 104 6.37 -2.46 -7.85
CA ILE A 104 6.57 -2.58 -9.29
C ILE A 104 5.82 -1.42 -9.95
N LEU A 105 6.56 -0.45 -10.47
CA LEU A 105 5.99 0.66 -11.23
C LEU A 105 5.74 0.20 -12.68
N VAL A 106 4.47 0.17 -13.07
CA VAL A 106 4.07 -0.23 -14.43
C VAL A 106 3.85 1.00 -15.28
N VAL A 107 4.63 1.12 -16.35
CA VAL A 107 4.53 2.21 -17.33
C VAL A 107 4.35 1.58 -18.71
N ALA A 108 3.34 2.02 -19.47
CA ALA A 108 3.16 1.58 -20.84
C ALA A 108 4.17 2.28 -21.75
N ALA A 109 4.93 1.53 -22.55
CA ALA A 109 5.88 2.07 -23.52
C ALA A 109 5.21 2.94 -24.59
N THR A 110 3.90 2.73 -24.83
CA THR A 110 3.10 3.52 -25.77
C THR A 110 2.74 4.91 -25.27
N ASP A 111 2.69 5.10 -23.94
CA ASP A 111 2.11 6.30 -23.32
C ASP A 111 3.14 7.11 -22.52
N GLY A 112 4.23 6.47 -22.06
CA GLY A 112 5.27 7.10 -21.24
C GLY A 112 4.78 7.46 -19.82
N VAL A 113 5.40 8.46 -19.23
CA VAL A 113 5.08 8.94 -17.87
C VAL A 113 3.82 9.82 -17.91
N MET A 114 2.78 9.36 -17.24
CA MET A 114 1.50 10.03 -17.15
C MET A 114 1.29 10.68 -15.77
N ALA A 115 0.25 11.51 -15.64
CA ALA A 115 -0.02 12.26 -14.40
C ALA A 115 -0.13 11.38 -13.14
N GLN A 116 -0.84 10.24 -13.23
CA GLN A 116 -0.93 9.33 -12.09
C GLN A 116 0.36 8.53 -11.87
N THR A 117 1.22 8.34 -12.88
CA THR A 117 2.56 7.77 -12.70
C THR A 117 3.35 8.63 -11.71
N LYS A 118 3.40 9.95 -11.95
CA LYS A 118 4.06 10.92 -11.08
C LYS A 118 3.44 10.93 -9.67
N GLU A 119 2.11 10.98 -9.58
CA GLU A 119 1.40 10.94 -8.29
C GLU A 119 1.71 9.66 -7.51
N HIS A 120 1.74 8.49 -8.17
CA HIS A 120 2.03 7.22 -7.52
C HIS A 120 3.48 7.10 -7.02
N ILE A 121 4.46 7.62 -7.78
CA ILE A 121 5.86 7.69 -7.33
C ILE A 121 5.97 8.57 -6.08
N LEU A 122 5.38 9.77 -6.13
CA LEU A 122 5.36 10.71 -5.01
C LEU A 122 4.71 10.09 -3.76
N LEU A 123 3.53 9.48 -3.92
CA LEU A 123 2.81 8.85 -2.81
C LEU A 123 3.58 7.66 -2.23
N SER A 124 4.20 6.84 -3.07
CA SER A 124 5.05 5.73 -2.61
C SER A 124 6.21 6.24 -1.75
N ARG A 125 6.83 7.34 -2.15
CA ARG A 125 7.86 7.99 -1.32
C ARG A 125 7.32 8.46 0.02
N GLN A 126 6.14 9.07 0.03
CA GLN A 126 5.52 9.61 1.24
C GLN A 126 5.07 8.54 2.24
N VAL A 127 4.53 7.43 1.75
CA VAL A 127 4.14 6.30 2.61
C VAL A 127 5.30 5.40 3.00
N GLY A 128 6.49 5.66 2.47
CA GLY A 128 7.73 5.00 2.85
C GLY A 128 8.02 3.70 2.11
N VAL A 129 7.52 3.51 0.89
CA VAL A 129 7.98 2.42 0.02
C VAL A 129 9.47 2.62 -0.27
N PRO A 130 10.34 1.67 0.13
CA PRO A 130 11.78 1.91 0.06
C PRO A 130 12.40 1.61 -1.31
N TYR A 131 11.78 0.72 -2.11
CA TYR A 131 12.34 0.22 -3.37
C TYR A 131 11.30 0.21 -4.47
N ILE A 132 11.70 0.60 -5.69
CA ILE A 132 10.86 0.52 -6.91
C ILE A 132 11.62 -0.23 -7.99
N VAL A 133 10.98 -1.21 -8.59
CA VAL A 133 11.39 -1.87 -9.84
C VAL A 133 10.41 -1.43 -10.92
N VAL A 134 10.90 -1.08 -12.10
CA VAL A 134 10.05 -0.63 -13.21
C VAL A 134 9.77 -1.80 -14.16
N PHE A 135 8.52 -1.97 -14.54
CA PHE A 135 8.12 -2.81 -15.67
C PHE A 135 7.58 -1.93 -16.79
N LEU A 136 8.38 -1.78 -17.85
CA LEU A 136 7.98 -1.07 -19.06
C LEU A 136 7.14 -2.02 -19.91
N ASN A 137 5.83 -1.84 -19.82
CA ASN A 137 4.82 -2.74 -20.39
C ASN A 137 4.44 -2.35 -21.81
N LYS A 138 3.76 -3.23 -22.54
CA LYS A 138 3.28 -3.05 -23.91
C LYS A 138 4.41 -2.82 -24.94
N CYS A 139 5.60 -3.31 -24.68
CA CYS A 139 6.73 -3.18 -25.63
C CYS A 139 6.47 -3.91 -26.96
N ASP A 140 5.56 -4.89 -26.97
CA ASP A 140 5.08 -5.56 -28.20
C ASP A 140 4.30 -4.65 -29.16
N MET A 141 3.88 -3.47 -28.71
CA MET A 141 3.12 -2.51 -29.49
C MET A 141 3.99 -1.36 -30.05
N VAL A 142 5.27 -1.32 -29.72
CA VAL A 142 6.21 -0.26 -30.14
C VAL A 142 7.28 -0.87 -31.03
N ASP A 143 7.23 -0.53 -32.32
CA ASP A 143 8.17 -1.05 -33.31
C ASP A 143 9.52 -0.32 -33.30
N ASP A 144 9.54 0.93 -32.80
CA ASP A 144 10.73 1.77 -32.79
C ASP A 144 11.48 1.66 -31.45
N PRO A 145 12.67 1.06 -31.41
CA PRO A 145 13.47 0.94 -30.20
C PRO A 145 13.85 2.29 -29.57
N GLU A 146 14.02 3.36 -30.36
CA GLU A 146 14.40 4.69 -29.87
C GLU A 146 13.27 5.29 -29.00
N LEU A 147 11.99 5.01 -29.32
CA LEU A 147 10.87 5.43 -28.48
C LEU A 147 10.87 4.73 -27.12
N ILE A 148 11.24 3.44 -27.09
CA ILE A 148 11.35 2.70 -25.83
C ILE A 148 12.47 3.29 -24.97
N GLU A 149 13.62 3.62 -25.56
CA GLU A 149 14.73 4.25 -24.83
C GLU A 149 14.37 5.63 -24.30
N LEU A 150 13.60 6.43 -25.04
CA LEU A 150 13.12 7.73 -24.59
C LEU A 150 12.20 7.62 -23.37
N VAL A 151 11.27 6.65 -23.39
CA VAL A 151 10.39 6.40 -22.23
C VAL A 151 11.19 5.91 -21.03
N GLU A 152 12.19 5.06 -21.24
CA GLU A 152 13.09 4.58 -20.19
C GLU A 152 13.84 5.75 -19.52
N MET A 153 14.34 6.69 -20.32
CA MET A 153 14.99 7.92 -19.81
C MET A 153 14.02 8.78 -19.02
N GLU A 154 12.80 9.01 -19.54
CA GLU A 154 11.77 9.82 -18.87
C GLU A 154 11.38 9.21 -17.52
N VAL A 155 11.20 7.89 -17.46
CA VAL A 155 10.87 7.18 -16.21
C VAL A 155 12.01 7.30 -15.21
N THR A 156 13.26 7.15 -15.66
CA THR A 156 14.44 7.26 -14.80
C THR A 156 14.54 8.66 -14.20
N GLU A 157 14.45 9.70 -15.04
CA GLU A 157 14.48 11.10 -14.58
C GLU A 157 13.39 11.39 -13.55
N GLN A 158 12.18 10.88 -13.79
CA GLN A 158 11.07 11.09 -12.87
C GLN A 158 11.27 10.36 -11.52
N LEU A 159 11.85 9.17 -11.52
CA LEU A 159 12.15 8.44 -10.29
C LEU A 159 13.26 9.13 -9.48
N GLU A 160 14.31 9.60 -10.15
CA GLU A 160 15.42 10.33 -9.51
C GLU A 160 14.95 11.64 -8.89
N GLU A 161 14.03 12.38 -9.54
CA GLU A 161 13.43 13.61 -9.02
C GLU A 161 12.75 13.37 -7.65
N TYR A 162 12.12 12.20 -7.47
CA TYR A 162 11.49 11.81 -6.20
C TYR A 162 12.41 11.03 -5.25
N GLY A 163 13.71 10.92 -5.58
CA GLY A 163 14.73 10.32 -4.72
C GLY A 163 14.76 8.78 -4.75
N PHE A 164 14.33 8.17 -5.86
CA PHE A 164 14.53 6.76 -6.16
C PHE A 164 15.61 6.64 -7.22
N GLU A 165 16.84 6.39 -6.78
CA GLU A 165 18.02 6.29 -7.65
C GLU A 165 18.31 4.85 -8.05
N GLY A 166 18.76 4.65 -9.29
CA GLY A 166 19.22 3.34 -9.78
C GLY A 166 18.14 2.26 -9.83
N CYS A 167 16.89 2.63 -10.04
CA CYS A 167 15.78 1.68 -10.17
C CYS A 167 15.97 0.80 -11.43
N PRO A 168 15.96 -0.54 -11.31
CA PRO A 168 16.03 -1.40 -12.47
C PRO A 168 14.76 -1.32 -13.32
N ILE A 169 14.94 -1.39 -14.64
CA ILE A 169 13.85 -1.33 -15.63
C ILE A 169 13.85 -2.61 -16.46
N ILE A 170 12.73 -3.32 -16.45
CA ILE A 170 12.49 -4.53 -17.26
C ILE A 170 11.49 -4.21 -18.35
N LYS A 171 11.84 -4.50 -19.60
CA LYS A 171 11.00 -4.30 -20.79
C LYS A 171 10.21 -5.56 -21.08
N GLY A 172 8.89 -5.44 -21.28
CA GLY A 172 8.06 -6.62 -21.51
C GLY A 172 6.66 -6.33 -22.04
N SER A 173 5.89 -7.40 -22.20
CA SER A 173 4.47 -7.37 -22.49
C SER A 173 3.73 -8.33 -21.57
N ALA A 174 3.00 -7.78 -20.62
CA ALA A 174 2.22 -8.56 -19.66
C ALA A 174 1.11 -9.38 -20.35
N LEU A 175 0.47 -8.81 -21.39
CA LEU A 175 -0.57 -9.50 -22.14
C LEU A 175 -0.03 -10.70 -22.90
N LYS A 176 1.10 -10.52 -23.59
CA LYS A 176 1.74 -11.62 -24.33
C LYS A 176 2.29 -12.71 -23.41
N ALA A 177 2.84 -12.35 -22.27
CA ALA A 177 3.25 -13.31 -21.24
C ALA A 177 2.04 -14.07 -20.66
N LEU A 178 0.87 -13.42 -20.51
CA LEU A 178 -0.35 -14.06 -20.09
C LEU A 178 -0.89 -15.04 -21.14
N GLU A 179 -0.76 -14.72 -22.44
CA GLU A 179 -1.14 -15.60 -23.57
C GLU A 179 -0.23 -16.83 -23.64
N ASP A 180 1.09 -16.63 -23.57
CA ASP A 180 2.11 -17.70 -23.60
C ASP A 180 3.10 -17.57 -22.43
N PRO A 181 2.82 -18.21 -21.28
CA PRO A 181 3.71 -18.16 -20.10
C PRO A 181 5.09 -18.79 -20.31
N ASN A 182 5.27 -19.65 -21.33
CA ASN A 182 6.53 -20.32 -21.61
C ASN A 182 7.33 -19.67 -22.76
N GLY A 183 6.76 -18.66 -23.40
CA GLY A 183 7.39 -17.92 -24.49
C GLY A 183 8.34 -16.83 -24.03
N GLU A 184 8.88 -16.07 -24.98
CA GLU A 184 9.84 -14.99 -24.77
C GLU A 184 9.36 -13.93 -23.74
N TRP A 185 8.09 -13.54 -23.81
CA TRP A 185 7.53 -12.57 -22.88
C TRP A 185 7.35 -13.14 -21.46
N GLY A 186 7.15 -14.46 -21.34
CA GLY A 186 7.21 -15.17 -20.07
C GLY A 186 8.61 -15.13 -19.46
N ASP A 187 9.67 -15.17 -20.28
CA ASP A 187 11.06 -15.00 -19.81
C ASP A 187 11.26 -13.60 -19.22
N LYS A 188 10.64 -12.57 -19.79
CA LYS A 188 10.69 -11.20 -19.23
C LYS A 188 9.97 -11.06 -17.88
N ILE A 189 8.92 -11.83 -17.64
CA ILE A 189 8.30 -11.89 -16.31
C ILE A 189 9.21 -12.59 -15.29
N MET A 190 9.92 -13.66 -15.70
CA MET A 190 10.90 -14.29 -14.83
C MET A 190 12.07 -13.35 -14.53
N GLU A 191 12.59 -12.62 -15.54
CA GLU A 191 13.61 -11.58 -15.36
C GLU A 191 13.15 -10.49 -14.38
N LEU A 192 11.89 -10.06 -14.47
CA LEU A 192 11.29 -9.13 -13.49
C LEU A 192 11.35 -9.70 -12.07
N MET A 193 10.92 -10.94 -11.90
CA MET A 193 10.86 -11.55 -10.56
C MET A 193 12.24 -11.85 -9.99
N ASP A 194 13.20 -12.24 -10.82
CA ASP A 194 14.60 -12.40 -10.44
C ASP A 194 15.21 -11.05 -10.01
N THR A 195 14.90 -9.99 -10.75
CA THR A 195 15.31 -8.61 -10.40
C THR A 195 14.68 -8.15 -9.08
N VAL A 196 13.41 -8.44 -8.85
CA VAL A 196 12.73 -8.13 -7.58
C VAL A 196 13.38 -8.91 -6.42
N ASP A 197 13.70 -10.19 -6.62
CA ASP A 197 14.39 -11.03 -5.64
C ASP A 197 15.80 -10.50 -5.27
N GLU A 198 16.48 -9.86 -6.20
CA GLU A 198 17.86 -9.37 -6.02
C GLU A 198 17.91 -7.92 -5.53
N TYR A 199 17.06 -7.05 -6.07
CA TYR A 199 17.08 -5.62 -5.81
C TYR A 199 16.41 -5.25 -4.49
N ILE A 200 15.31 -5.93 -4.12
CA ILE A 200 14.61 -5.69 -2.86
C ILE A 200 15.22 -6.60 -1.78
N PRO A 201 15.88 -6.05 -0.74
CA PRO A 201 16.43 -6.87 0.33
C PRO A 201 15.34 -7.54 1.17
N ASP A 202 15.71 -8.57 1.95
CA ASP A 202 14.79 -9.18 2.90
C ASP A 202 14.35 -8.14 3.96
N PRO A 203 13.03 -7.92 4.10
CA PRO A 203 12.54 -6.87 4.97
C PRO A 203 12.87 -7.13 6.45
N GLN A 204 13.40 -6.11 7.12
CA GLN A 204 13.58 -6.15 8.57
C GLN A 204 12.22 -6.06 9.26
N ARG A 205 11.93 -7.00 10.15
CA ARG A 205 10.62 -7.11 10.83
C ARG A 205 10.75 -6.81 12.32
N ASP A 206 9.97 -5.84 12.79
CA ASP A 206 9.89 -5.45 14.20
C ASP A 206 9.04 -6.45 15.02
N THR A 207 9.44 -7.71 15.09
CA THR A 207 8.69 -8.78 15.77
C THR A 207 8.72 -8.65 17.29
N ASP A 208 9.74 -8.03 17.88
CA ASP A 208 9.90 -7.87 19.32
C ASP A 208 9.07 -6.73 19.92
N LYS A 209 8.52 -5.84 19.07
CA LYS A 209 7.65 -4.75 19.53
C LYS A 209 6.25 -5.26 19.87
N PRO A 210 5.47 -4.52 20.70
CA PRO A 210 4.06 -4.85 20.92
C PRO A 210 3.28 -4.89 19.61
N PHE A 211 2.39 -5.90 19.46
CA PHE A 211 1.56 -6.08 18.28
C PHE A 211 0.75 -4.84 17.92
N LEU A 212 0.75 -4.50 16.64
CA LEU A 212 -0.09 -3.49 16.03
C LEU A 212 -0.42 -3.86 14.58
N MET A 213 -1.71 -3.79 14.23
CA MET A 213 -2.23 -4.00 12.88
C MET A 213 -3.28 -2.95 12.53
N PRO A 214 -3.04 -2.08 11.54
CA PRO A 214 -4.07 -1.21 10.98
C PRO A 214 -5.16 -2.03 10.28
N VAL A 215 -6.42 -1.67 10.52
CA VAL A 215 -7.57 -2.34 9.89
C VAL A 215 -7.79 -1.78 8.49
N GLU A 216 -7.70 -2.63 7.48
CA GLU A 216 -7.90 -2.30 6.07
C GLU A 216 -9.33 -2.56 5.63
N ASP A 217 -9.86 -3.75 5.96
CA ASP A 217 -11.24 -4.12 5.67
C ASP A 217 -11.86 -4.94 6.79
N VAL A 218 -13.18 -4.98 6.83
CA VAL A 218 -13.93 -5.72 7.84
C VAL A 218 -15.10 -6.43 7.19
N PHE A 219 -15.22 -7.71 7.41
CA PHE A 219 -16.34 -8.51 6.91
C PHE A 219 -16.79 -9.56 7.93
N THR A 220 -17.95 -10.14 7.70
CA THR A 220 -18.51 -11.17 8.56
C THR A 220 -18.52 -12.52 7.86
N ILE A 221 -18.06 -13.55 8.55
CA ILE A 221 -18.19 -14.93 8.09
C ILE A 221 -19.36 -15.56 8.84
N THR A 222 -20.39 -15.98 8.09
CA THR A 222 -21.58 -16.63 8.66
C THR A 222 -21.20 -17.81 9.56
N GLY A 223 -21.66 -17.79 10.81
CA GLY A 223 -21.38 -18.81 11.80
C GLY A 223 -20.00 -18.76 12.45
N ARG A 224 -19.12 -17.82 12.05
CA ARG A 224 -17.77 -17.67 12.64
C ARG A 224 -17.57 -16.30 13.34
N GLY A 225 -18.14 -15.22 12.81
CA GLY A 225 -18.04 -13.88 13.38
C GLY A 225 -17.37 -12.85 12.48
N THR A 226 -16.92 -11.76 13.08
CA THR A 226 -16.30 -10.63 12.38
C THR A 226 -14.81 -10.87 12.18
N VAL A 227 -14.34 -10.60 10.99
CA VAL A 227 -12.94 -10.65 10.59
C VAL A 227 -12.46 -9.25 10.25
N ALA A 228 -11.36 -8.82 10.83
CA ALA A 228 -10.63 -7.62 10.45
C ALA A 228 -9.39 -8.04 9.66
N THR A 229 -9.19 -7.45 8.49
CA THR A 229 -7.99 -7.68 7.67
C THR A 229 -7.03 -6.50 7.76
N GLY A 230 -5.76 -6.78 7.58
CA GLY A 230 -4.70 -5.80 7.52
C GLY A 230 -3.31 -6.45 7.49
N ARG A 231 -2.30 -5.62 7.26
CA ARG A 231 -0.91 -6.02 7.42
C ARG A 231 -0.50 -5.80 8.88
N VAL A 232 0.15 -6.77 9.48
CA VAL A 232 0.78 -6.60 10.79
C VAL A 232 1.94 -5.60 10.65
N GLU A 233 1.81 -4.43 11.25
CA GLU A 233 2.82 -3.37 11.20
C GLU A 233 4.04 -3.72 12.05
N ARG A 234 3.79 -4.25 13.25
CA ARG A 234 4.83 -4.67 14.20
C ARG A 234 4.31 -5.73 15.17
N GLY A 235 5.24 -6.42 15.81
CA GLY A 235 4.97 -7.43 16.83
C GLY A 235 4.51 -8.76 16.28
N THR A 236 4.05 -9.59 17.20
CA THR A 236 3.57 -10.95 16.96
C THR A 236 2.18 -11.11 17.58
N LEU A 237 1.29 -11.82 16.91
CA LEU A 237 -0.07 -12.14 17.33
C LEU A 237 -0.25 -13.64 17.42
N HIS A 238 -0.75 -14.11 18.56
CA HIS A 238 -1.08 -15.52 18.78
C HIS A 238 -2.59 -15.72 18.93
N LEU A 239 -3.02 -16.97 18.73
CA LEU A 239 -4.40 -17.34 19.04
C LEU A 239 -4.70 -17.13 20.52
N ASN A 240 -5.87 -16.60 20.81
CA ASN A 240 -6.37 -16.21 22.12
C ASN A 240 -5.72 -14.98 22.77
N ASP A 241 -4.90 -14.22 22.04
CA ASP A 241 -4.41 -12.93 22.49
C ASP A 241 -5.58 -11.95 22.69
N ASN A 242 -5.48 -11.15 23.75
CA ASN A 242 -6.36 -10.02 23.97
C ASN A 242 -5.86 -8.82 23.18
N LEU A 243 -6.78 -8.16 22.50
CA LEU A 243 -6.51 -6.95 21.72
C LEU A 243 -7.45 -5.82 22.08
N GLU A 244 -6.98 -4.59 21.87
CA GLU A 244 -7.78 -3.37 21.84
C GLU A 244 -8.02 -2.93 20.41
N ILE A 245 -9.23 -2.41 20.17
CA ILE A 245 -9.66 -1.77 18.92
C ILE A 245 -9.68 -0.28 19.19
N LEU A 246 -8.83 0.48 18.50
CA LEU A 246 -8.50 1.88 18.80
C LEU A 246 -8.65 2.76 17.55
N GLY A 247 -8.97 4.03 17.78
CA GLY A 247 -9.01 5.08 16.75
C GLY A 247 -10.38 5.22 16.06
N VAL A 248 -10.56 6.32 15.35
CA VAL A 248 -11.77 6.74 14.64
C VAL A 248 -12.98 6.95 15.57
N LYS A 249 -13.22 6.02 16.47
CA LYS A 249 -14.26 6.08 17.52
C LYS A 249 -13.63 6.49 18.86
N GLU A 250 -14.44 7.09 19.73
CA GLU A 250 -13.98 7.51 21.07
C GLU A 250 -13.76 6.30 22.00
N ASP A 251 -14.64 5.31 21.87
CA ASP A 251 -14.64 4.16 22.76
C ASP A 251 -13.58 3.13 22.34
N VAL A 252 -12.74 2.76 23.30
CA VAL A 252 -11.83 1.63 23.16
C VAL A 252 -12.59 0.34 23.43
N GLN A 253 -12.54 -0.59 22.50
CA GLN A 253 -13.16 -1.90 22.66
C GLN A 253 -12.09 -2.96 22.84
N THR A 254 -12.39 -4.00 23.62
CA THR A 254 -11.50 -5.14 23.81
C THR A 254 -12.08 -6.38 23.14
N THR A 255 -11.22 -7.21 22.62
CA THR A 255 -11.59 -8.47 21.96
C THR A 255 -10.52 -9.53 22.14
N VAL A 256 -10.84 -10.75 21.75
CA VAL A 256 -9.93 -11.90 21.74
C VAL A 256 -9.85 -12.45 20.32
N VAL A 257 -8.65 -12.71 19.84
CA VAL A 257 -8.43 -13.34 18.54
C VAL A 257 -8.70 -14.84 18.64
N THR A 258 -9.66 -15.33 17.86
CA THR A 258 -10.06 -16.74 17.86
C THR A 258 -9.61 -17.50 16.62
N GLY A 259 -9.06 -16.81 15.64
CA GLY A 259 -8.51 -17.39 14.41
C GLY A 259 -7.65 -16.38 13.68
N ILE A 260 -6.61 -16.87 13.05
CA ILE A 260 -5.72 -16.09 12.19
C ILE A 260 -5.63 -16.82 10.86
N GLU A 261 -5.85 -16.09 9.76
CA GLU A 261 -5.79 -16.65 8.42
C GLU A 261 -4.97 -15.73 7.51
N MET A 262 -4.16 -16.33 6.64
CA MET A 262 -3.45 -15.66 5.55
C MET A 262 -3.66 -16.47 4.27
N PHE A 263 -4.15 -15.83 3.20
CA PHE A 263 -4.46 -16.48 1.92
C PHE A 263 -5.27 -17.78 2.06
N ARG A 264 -6.33 -17.75 2.91
CA ARG A 264 -7.23 -18.89 3.22
C ARG A 264 -6.57 -20.06 3.96
N LYS A 265 -5.31 -19.95 4.35
CA LYS A 265 -4.59 -20.91 5.19
C LYS A 265 -4.63 -20.44 6.64
N GLN A 266 -4.71 -21.38 7.60
CA GLN A 266 -4.70 -21.04 9.02
C GLN A 266 -3.27 -20.85 9.53
N LEU A 267 -3.10 -19.87 10.43
CA LEU A 267 -1.87 -19.63 11.16
C LEU A 267 -2.10 -19.83 12.66
N ASP A 268 -1.10 -20.38 13.35
CA ASP A 268 -1.07 -20.37 14.82
C ASP A 268 -0.58 -19.03 15.36
N GLU A 269 0.27 -18.36 14.57
CA GLU A 269 0.94 -17.12 14.88
C GLU A 269 1.07 -16.26 13.63
N ALA A 270 0.83 -14.94 13.76
CA ALA A 270 1.15 -13.92 12.75
C ALA A 270 2.24 -13.00 13.28
N GLN A 271 3.11 -12.53 12.40
CA GLN A 271 4.22 -11.63 12.73
C GLN A 271 4.22 -10.38 11.85
N ALA A 272 5.00 -9.39 12.25
CA ALA A 272 5.22 -8.17 11.47
C ALA A 272 5.49 -8.50 10.00
N GLY A 273 4.76 -7.85 9.09
CA GLY A 273 4.81 -8.07 7.65
C GLY A 273 3.72 -8.98 7.09
N ASP A 274 3.04 -9.80 7.90
CA ASP A 274 1.99 -10.69 7.41
C ASP A 274 0.71 -9.93 7.08
N ASN A 275 0.09 -10.25 5.95
CA ASN A 275 -1.25 -9.79 5.60
C ASN A 275 -2.28 -10.82 6.08
N ILE A 276 -3.00 -10.50 7.14
CA ILE A 276 -3.87 -11.45 7.82
C ILE A 276 -5.32 -11.01 7.92
N GLY A 277 -6.20 -11.99 8.10
CA GLY A 277 -7.54 -11.82 8.64
C GLY A 277 -7.58 -12.36 10.06
N ALA A 278 -7.83 -11.47 11.01
CA ALA A 278 -8.01 -11.81 12.43
C ALA A 278 -9.50 -11.98 12.75
N LEU A 279 -9.90 -13.16 13.20
CA LEU A 279 -11.26 -13.45 13.65
C LEU A 279 -11.43 -12.97 15.09
N LEU A 280 -12.36 -12.06 15.31
CA LEU A 280 -12.55 -11.35 16.58
C LEU A 280 -13.77 -11.87 17.33
N ARG A 281 -13.60 -12.18 18.62
CA ARG A 281 -14.69 -12.67 19.49
C ARG A 281 -15.53 -11.50 20.01
N GLY A 282 -16.86 -11.63 19.87
CA GLY A 282 -17.81 -10.70 20.50
C GLY A 282 -17.88 -9.32 19.87
N ILE A 283 -17.29 -9.14 18.67
CA ILE A 283 -17.31 -7.90 17.92
C ILE A 283 -18.25 -8.07 16.72
N ASN A 284 -19.22 -7.16 16.60
CA ASN A 284 -20.09 -7.07 15.45
C ASN A 284 -19.45 -6.22 14.34
N ARG A 285 -19.93 -6.38 13.09
CA ARG A 285 -19.39 -5.69 11.90
C ARG A 285 -19.44 -4.16 12.02
N ASP A 286 -20.46 -3.61 12.70
CA ASP A 286 -20.68 -2.18 12.94
C ASP A 286 -19.82 -1.60 14.06
N GLN A 287 -19.23 -2.44 14.89
CA GLN A 287 -18.40 -2.01 16.01
C GLN A 287 -16.96 -1.70 15.58
N ILE A 288 -16.47 -2.34 14.54
CA ILE A 288 -15.13 -2.11 13.99
C ILE A 288 -15.21 -1.58 12.55
N VAL A 289 -14.33 -0.63 12.21
CA VAL A 289 -14.29 0.00 10.88
C VAL A 289 -12.87 0.12 10.37
N ARG A 290 -12.73 0.23 9.05
CA ARG A 290 -11.46 0.59 8.40
C ARG A 290 -10.89 1.86 9.04
N GLY A 291 -9.58 1.89 9.22
CA GLY A 291 -8.86 3.02 9.79
C GLY A 291 -8.62 2.94 11.30
N GLN A 292 -9.31 2.03 11.98
CA GLN A 292 -8.95 1.66 13.36
C GLN A 292 -7.69 0.80 13.37
N VAL A 293 -7.11 0.57 14.53
CA VAL A 293 -6.01 -0.36 14.71
C VAL A 293 -6.38 -1.44 15.72
N LEU A 294 -5.88 -2.65 15.50
CA LEU A 294 -5.81 -3.70 16.52
C LEU A 294 -4.44 -3.62 17.18
N ALA A 295 -4.39 -3.52 18.48
CA ALA A 295 -3.14 -3.40 19.22
C ALA A 295 -3.15 -4.24 20.51
N LYS A 296 -1.95 -4.59 20.99
CA LYS A 296 -1.79 -5.16 22.32
C LYS A 296 -2.30 -4.16 23.38
N PRO A 297 -3.09 -4.60 24.37
CA PRO A 297 -3.69 -3.70 25.35
C PRO A 297 -2.68 -2.77 26.03
N GLY A 298 -3.03 -1.46 26.10
CA GLY A 298 -2.24 -0.44 26.77
C GLY A 298 -0.94 -0.03 26.07
N THR A 299 -0.71 -0.43 24.82
CA THR A 299 0.54 -0.13 24.10
C THR A 299 0.42 0.99 23.08
N VAL A 300 -0.79 1.40 22.75
CA VAL A 300 -1.10 2.46 21.78
C VAL A 300 -2.15 3.37 22.38
N THR A 301 -2.04 4.66 22.12
CA THR A 301 -3.01 5.68 22.53
C THR A 301 -3.55 6.43 21.31
N CYS A 302 -4.79 6.94 21.45
CA CYS A 302 -5.44 7.73 20.41
C CYS A 302 -5.38 9.20 20.75
N HIS A 303 -5.11 10.03 19.77
CA HIS A 303 -4.90 11.45 19.94
C HIS A 303 -5.57 12.25 18.84
N ARG A 304 -5.95 13.49 19.16
CA ARG A 304 -6.52 14.46 18.22
C ARG A 304 -5.57 15.60 17.93
N LYS A 305 -4.73 15.97 18.92
CA LYS A 305 -3.91 17.15 18.85
C LYS A 305 -2.43 16.81 18.96
N PHE A 306 -1.65 17.31 18.01
CA PHE A 306 -0.22 17.06 17.93
C PHE A 306 0.50 18.17 17.19
N THR A 307 1.82 18.29 17.36
CA THR A 307 2.67 19.05 16.44
C THR A 307 3.27 18.11 15.39
N ALA A 308 3.50 18.64 14.21
CA ALA A 308 4.11 17.89 13.13
C ALA A 308 5.04 18.77 12.29
N GLN A 309 6.15 18.20 11.87
CA GLN A 309 6.95 18.77 10.79
C GLN A 309 6.26 18.46 9.47
N VAL A 310 5.90 19.50 8.72
CA VAL A 310 5.13 19.39 7.48
C VAL A 310 5.90 20.01 6.33
N TYR A 311 5.99 19.31 5.22
CA TYR A 311 6.42 19.82 3.94
C TYR A 311 5.22 20.05 3.03
N VAL A 312 5.10 21.24 2.48
CA VAL A 312 4.02 21.64 1.56
C VAL A 312 4.52 21.52 0.12
N LEU A 313 3.91 20.62 -0.64
CA LEU A 313 4.31 20.36 -2.02
C LEU A 313 4.14 21.61 -2.89
N THR A 314 5.12 21.86 -3.74
CA THR A 314 5.09 22.91 -4.76
C THR A 314 4.11 22.56 -5.90
N LYS A 315 3.81 23.55 -6.76
CA LYS A 315 3.00 23.32 -7.96
C LYS A 315 3.64 22.30 -8.91
N ASP A 316 4.95 22.33 -9.05
CA ASP A 316 5.70 21.45 -9.95
C ASP A 316 5.71 20.00 -9.45
N GLU A 317 5.64 19.82 -8.13
CA GLU A 317 5.43 18.51 -7.48
C GLU A 317 3.94 18.06 -7.47
N GLY A 318 3.06 18.74 -8.21
CA GLY A 318 1.62 18.43 -8.25
C GLY A 318 0.81 18.97 -7.06
N GLY A 319 1.44 19.72 -6.17
CA GLY A 319 0.84 20.28 -4.96
C GLY A 319 0.07 21.59 -5.18
N ARG A 320 0.15 22.47 -4.20
CA ARG A 320 -0.55 23.76 -4.21
C ARG A 320 0.23 24.82 -5.01
N HIS A 321 -0.50 25.79 -5.55
CA HIS A 321 0.07 26.99 -6.16
C HIS A 321 -0.24 28.27 -5.34
N THR A 322 -1.00 28.13 -4.26
CA THR A 322 -1.37 29.22 -3.35
C THR A 322 -1.01 28.89 -1.93
N PRO A 323 -0.65 29.88 -1.08
CA PRO A 323 -0.41 29.64 0.33
C PRO A 323 -1.69 29.20 1.04
N PHE A 324 -1.53 28.60 2.22
CA PHE A 324 -2.63 28.43 3.15
C PHE A 324 -2.40 29.25 4.42
N PHE A 325 -3.49 29.52 5.10
CA PHE A 325 -3.54 30.37 6.29
C PHE A 325 -3.96 29.56 7.51
N ASN A 326 -3.89 30.20 8.66
CA ASN A 326 -4.38 29.62 9.91
C ASN A 326 -5.82 29.10 9.75
N ASN A 327 -6.17 28.02 10.43
CA ASN A 327 -7.45 27.29 10.30
C ASN A 327 -7.68 26.61 8.94
N TYR A 328 -6.64 26.33 8.16
CA TYR A 328 -6.74 25.51 6.98
C TYR A 328 -7.19 24.07 7.35
N ARG A 329 -8.12 23.50 6.57
CA ARG A 329 -8.81 22.25 6.89
C ARG A 329 -8.68 21.20 5.78
N PRO A 330 -7.53 20.56 5.61
CA PRO A 330 -7.35 19.45 4.67
C PRO A 330 -7.74 18.10 5.29
N GLN A 331 -7.59 17.03 4.50
CA GLN A 331 -7.64 15.65 4.95
C GLN A 331 -6.24 15.13 5.25
N PHE A 332 -6.10 14.45 6.38
CA PHE A 332 -4.88 13.79 6.83
C PHE A 332 -5.03 12.30 6.68
N TYR A 333 -4.07 11.66 6.03
CA TYR A 333 -4.05 10.22 5.76
C TYR A 333 -3.00 9.56 6.65
N PHE A 334 -3.47 8.79 7.64
CA PHE A 334 -2.64 8.01 8.54
C PHE A 334 -2.91 6.52 8.30
N ARG A 335 -1.88 5.72 7.99
CA ARG A 335 -2.09 4.27 7.76
C ARG A 335 -3.27 4.01 6.80
N THR A 336 -4.35 3.42 7.32
CA THR A 336 -5.56 3.06 6.54
C THR A 336 -6.72 4.04 6.73
N THR A 337 -6.55 5.11 7.53
CA THR A 337 -7.59 6.12 7.80
C THR A 337 -7.30 7.46 7.13
N ASP A 338 -8.37 8.17 6.84
CA ASP A 338 -8.33 9.59 6.51
C ASP A 338 -9.23 10.37 7.47
N VAL A 339 -8.76 11.51 7.93
CA VAL A 339 -9.47 12.35 8.89
C VAL A 339 -9.25 13.83 8.57
N THR A 340 -10.32 14.61 8.65
CA THR A 340 -10.20 16.08 8.52
C THR A 340 -9.57 16.65 9.79
N GLY A 341 -8.67 17.60 9.63
CA GLY A 341 -8.08 18.32 10.76
C GLY A 341 -7.87 19.80 10.46
N VAL A 342 -7.62 20.57 11.47
CA VAL A 342 -7.32 22.01 11.42
C VAL A 342 -5.83 22.23 11.59
N CYS A 343 -5.21 22.95 10.66
CA CYS A 343 -3.82 23.39 10.75
C CYS A 343 -3.77 24.75 11.48
N ASN A 344 -2.98 24.82 12.53
CA ASN A 344 -2.68 26.03 13.27
C ASN A 344 -1.20 26.37 13.09
N LEU A 345 -0.91 27.50 12.43
CA LEU A 345 0.44 27.97 12.19
C LEU A 345 1.06 28.51 13.48
N PRO A 346 2.39 28.45 13.63
CA PRO A 346 3.08 28.98 14.80
C PRO A 346 2.89 30.51 14.92
N ALA A 347 2.99 31.01 16.15
CA ALA A 347 2.82 32.43 16.44
C ALA A 347 3.79 33.28 15.59
N GLY A 348 3.27 34.32 14.94
CA GLY A 348 4.04 35.20 14.05
C GLY A 348 4.13 34.74 12.59
N THR A 349 3.58 33.57 12.24
CA THR A 349 3.46 33.09 10.87
C THR A 349 2.06 33.35 10.35
N GLU A 350 1.92 34.22 9.35
CA GLU A 350 0.61 34.55 8.76
C GLU A 350 0.14 33.52 7.74
N MET A 351 1.06 32.96 6.98
CA MET A 351 0.79 31.98 5.91
C MET A 351 1.90 30.98 5.75
N CYS A 352 1.60 29.85 5.14
CA CYS A 352 2.54 28.83 4.72
C CYS A 352 2.51 28.70 3.18
N MET A 353 3.69 28.80 2.56
CA MET A 353 3.85 28.76 1.11
C MET A 353 4.09 27.34 0.60
N PRO A 354 3.72 27.04 -0.65
CA PRO A 354 4.23 25.86 -1.33
C PRO A 354 5.77 25.83 -1.32
N GLY A 355 6.36 24.67 -0.95
CA GLY A 355 7.80 24.50 -0.76
C GLY A 355 8.29 24.72 0.67
N ASP A 356 7.45 25.23 1.57
CA ASP A 356 7.82 25.41 2.97
C ASP A 356 7.92 24.07 3.71
N ASN A 357 8.90 24.03 4.60
CA ASN A 357 9.02 22.97 5.62
C ASN A 357 8.86 23.62 7.01
N ILE A 358 7.74 23.36 7.67
CA ILE A 358 7.30 24.08 8.85
C ILE A 358 6.73 23.13 9.92
N GLU A 359 6.99 23.45 11.19
CA GLU A 359 6.29 22.78 12.29
C GLU A 359 4.95 23.48 12.54
N ILE A 360 3.85 22.70 12.49
CA ILE A 360 2.49 23.20 12.73
C ILE A 360 1.79 22.37 13.80
N THR A 361 0.81 22.95 14.46
CA THR A 361 -0.12 22.23 15.35
C THR A 361 -1.33 21.80 14.56
N ILE A 362 -1.67 20.51 14.64
CA ILE A 362 -2.82 19.92 13.96
C ILE A 362 -3.82 19.43 14.99
N GLU A 363 -5.11 19.69 14.75
CA GLU A 363 -6.23 19.20 15.56
C GLU A 363 -7.23 18.47 14.69
N LEU A 364 -7.36 17.15 14.89
CA LEU A 364 -8.20 16.25 14.10
C LEU A 364 -9.63 16.23 14.64
N ILE A 365 -10.61 16.01 13.77
CA ILE A 365 -12.02 15.89 14.16
C ILE A 365 -12.34 14.56 14.86
N HIS A 366 -11.53 13.52 14.61
CA HIS A 366 -11.63 12.20 15.24
C HIS A 366 -10.28 11.77 15.80
N PRO A 367 -10.23 10.96 16.87
CA PRO A 367 -9.00 10.45 17.42
C PRO A 367 -8.35 9.43 16.46
N VAL A 368 -7.04 9.47 16.35
CA VAL A 368 -6.24 8.54 15.57
C VAL A 368 -5.21 7.89 16.48
N ALA A 369 -5.03 6.58 16.32
CA ALA A 369 -3.95 5.85 16.97
C ALA A 369 -2.61 6.36 16.44
N MET A 370 -1.88 7.12 17.26
CA MET A 370 -0.62 7.74 16.83
C MET A 370 0.47 7.69 17.87
N GLU A 371 1.67 7.82 17.38
CA GLU A 371 2.89 7.94 18.18
C GLU A 371 3.84 8.92 17.50
N GLN A 372 4.81 9.41 18.24
CA GLN A 372 5.87 10.26 17.69
C GLN A 372 6.59 9.55 16.54
N GLY A 373 6.81 10.28 15.46
CA GLY A 373 7.46 9.75 14.26
C GLY A 373 6.51 9.15 13.21
N LEU A 374 5.22 8.99 13.50
CA LEU A 374 4.25 8.54 12.53
C LEU A 374 4.15 9.53 11.37
N THR A 375 4.25 9.03 10.14
CA THR A 375 4.12 9.82 8.92
C THR A 375 2.68 9.89 8.43
N PHE A 376 2.36 10.96 7.70
CA PHE A 376 1.04 11.13 7.10
C PHE A 376 1.12 11.97 5.82
N ALA A 377 0.14 11.78 4.94
CA ALA A 377 -0.06 12.63 3.78
C ALA A 377 -1.18 13.65 4.05
N ILE A 378 -1.07 14.82 3.43
CA ILE A 378 -2.08 15.90 3.46
C ILE A 378 -2.71 16.01 2.08
N ARG A 379 -4.04 15.94 2.00
CA ARG A 379 -4.77 16.00 0.74
C ARG A 379 -5.87 17.05 0.75
N GLU A 380 -6.08 17.68 -0.39
CA GLU A 380 -7.14 18.64 -0.66
C GLU A 380 -7.67 18.49 -2.08
N GLY A 381 -8.97 18.43 -2.26
CA GLY A 381 -9.61 18.38 -3.59
C GLY A 381 -9.13 17.23 -4.47
N GLY A 382 -8.83 16.06 -3.88
CA GLY A 382 -8.35 14.89 -4.60
C GLY A 382 -6.84 14.88 -4.90
N ARG A 383 -6.08 15.91 -4.47
CA ARG A 383 -4.63 16.02 -4.69
C ARG A 383 -3.86 15.93 -3.38
N THR A 384 -2.68 15.36 -3.44
CA THR A 384 -1.72 15.44 -2.33
C THR A 384 -1.07 16.82 -2.35
N VAL A 385 -1.17 17.53 -1.24
CA VAL A 385 -0.67 18.92 -1.11
C VAL A 385 0.46 19.06 -0.10
N GLY A 386 0.77 17.99 0.60
CA GLY A 386 1.87 17.94 1.55
C GLY A 386 2.02 16.61 2.22
N SER A 387 3.08 16.47 2.98
CA SER A 387 3.33 15.33 3.86
C SER A 387 3.89 15.82 5.18
N GLY A 388 3.76 15.02 6.21
CA GLY A 388 4.27 15.37 7.51
C GLY A 388 4.63 14.18 8.36
N ARG A 389 5.31 14.49 9.47
CA ARG A 389 5.69 13.53 10.50
C ARG A 389 5.33 14.08 11.88
N VAL A 390 4.67 13.28 12.70
CA VAL A 390 4.30 13.65 14.06
C VAL A 390 5.59 13.95 14.87
N ALA A 391 5.70 15.17 15.35
CA ALA A 391 6.83 15.61 16.17
C ALA A 391 6.53 15.37 17.66
N THR A 392 5.38 15.85 18.14
CA THR A 392 4.96 15.70 19.54
C THR A 392 3.45 15.48 19.63
N VAL A 393 3.03 14.52 20.40
CA VAL A 393 1.63 14.28 20.72
C VAL A 393 1.24 15.18 21.90
N ILE A 394 0.10 15.88 21.80
CA ILE A 394 -0.36 16.84 22.82
C ILE A 394 -1.57 16.29 23.57
N GLU A 395 -2.62 15.82 22.84
CA GLU A 395 -3.88 15.34 23.42
C GLU A 395 -4.55 14.30 22.52
#